data_80466d330f1dde45f61f6228afcddd08
#
_entry.id   80466d330f1dde45f61f6228afcddd08
#
_cell.length_a   1.000
_cell.length_b   1.000
_cell.length_c   1.000
_cell.angle_alpha   90.00
_cell.angle_beta   90.00
_cell.angle_gamma   90.00
#
_symmetry.space_group_name_H-M   'P 1'
#
loop_
_entity.id
_entity.type
_entity.pdbx_description
1 polymer ?
#
loop_
_entity_poly.entity_id
_entity_poly.type
_entity_poly.pdbx_seq_one_letter_code
_entity_poly.pdbx_strand_id
1 'polypeptide(L)'
;MRNSVEKEKKRRKILLFGSIVAAVVVALTAIVIISYYYMNRTFSGYDVEREITREDSNNVEYLSYHGKLLKYSRDGISALDKTGNVLWNGGYEMQQPQVDICEDYVVVADIGSKTCIIYDGTNPGKEIETTLPIGRAKVSADGKVAVLLHDDDSDVINIYDPFSAGEQLLVEIPSNVLDDGYAMDLDLAPDGESIVISYLVAANGTMENKVCFYNFTEVGQDQNTLVGGKSFEQKMISQIEYLDSDRVVIFTEDGFTIFKDMKKPGIQAEVTLKEEIKSIAVDDENILIVTGVAGNIDDQVVHLYTLQGKEKMTKQVTIQYSQVEMTRNEILFTGNQNCFLLRKNGTVKFSFDFGKNYDYFFPTTRENQYFFLDETTIRIVKLSG
;
A
#
# COMPACT_ATOMS: atom_id res chain seq x y z
N MET A 1 64.44 0.41 41.53
CA MET A 1 63.16 0.92 42.11
C MET A 1 62.31 1.72 41.12
N ARG A 2 62.84 2.65 40.35
CA ARG A 2 62.06 3.51 39.41
C ARG A 2 61.31 2.73 38.31
N ASN A 3 61.92 1.70 37.72
CA ASN A 3 61.33 0.85 36.65
C ASN A 3 60.17 -0.07 37.12
N SER A 4 60.09 -0.46 38.39
CA SER A 4 59.01 -1.28 38.93
C SER A 4 57.75 -0.46 39.14
N VAL A 5 57.87 0.77 39.60
CA VAL A 5 56.74 1.70 39.81
C VAL A 5 56.10 2.14 38.48
N GLU A 6 56.89 2.35 37.44
CA GLU A 6 56.34 2.65 36.09
C GLU A 6 55.59 1.46 35.47
N LYS A 7 56.09 0.24 35.61
CA LYS A 7 55.40 -0.98 35.18
C LYS A 7 54.08 -1.18 35.92
N GLU A 8 54.01 -0.92 37.19
CA GLU A 8 52.78 -1.03 37.99
C GLU A 8 51.75 0.05 37.59
N LYS A 9 52.18 1.29 37.38
CA LYS A 9 51.30 2.36 36.86
C LYS A 9 50.74 2.04 35.46
N LYS A 10 51.55 1.45 34.58
CA LYS A 10 51.12 1.03 33.24
C LYS A 10 50.13 -0.14 33.30
N ARG A 11 50.37 -1.10 34.19
CA ARG A 11 49.42 -2.22 34.43
C ARG A 11 48.08 -1.73 34.99
N ARG A 12 48.09 -0.81 35.96
CA ARG A 12 46.84 -0.24 36.51
C ARG A 12 46.06 0.56 35.45
N LYS A 13 46.73 1.32 34.58
CA LYS A 13 46.09 2.02 33.45
C LYS A 13 45.47 1.05 32.45
N ILE A 14 46.15 -0.04 32.12
CA ILE A 14 45.65 -1.08 31.21
C ILE A 14 44.43 -1.79 31.83
N LEU A 15 44.48 -2.13 33.11
CA LEU A 15 43.37 -2.75 33.84
C LEU A 15 42.17 -1.79 33.95
N LEU A 16 42.41 -0.51 34.26
CA LEU A 16 41.37 0.52 34.26
C LEU A 16 40.72 0.70 32.87
N PHE A 17 41.53 0.78 31.83
CA PHE A 17 41.03 0.87 30.45
C PHE A 17 40.24 -0.38 30.07
N GLY A 18 40.74 -1.58 30.41
CA GLY A 18 40.03 -2.84 30.17
C GLY A 18 38.70 -2.93 30.92
N SER A 19 38.64 -2.44 32.17
CA SER A 19 37.39 -2.42 32.95
C SER A 19 36.36 -1.42 32.37
N ILE A 20 36.82 -0.26 31.87
CA ILE A 20 35.94 0.72 31.19
C ILE A 20 35.39 0.13 29.91
N VAL A 21 36.23 -0.50 29.08
CA VAL A 21 35.78 -1.16 27.85
C VAL A 21 34.77 -2.27 28.15
N ALA A 22 35.03 -3.10 29.16
CA ALA A 22 34.11 -4.16 29.59
C ALA A 22 32.77 -3.58 30.07
N ALA A 23 32.79 -2.48 30.85
CA ALA A 23 31.58 -1.82 31.31
C ALA A 23 30.77 -1.22 30.16
N VAL A 24 31.43 -0.63 29.15
CA VAL A 24 30.75 -0.12 27.92
C VAL A 24 30.15 -1.25 27.14
N VAL A 25 30.84 -2.39 26.95
CA VAL A 25 30.29 -3.56 26.25
C VAL A 25 29.06 -4.11 26.98
N VAL A 26 29.11 -4.22 28.31
CA VAL A 26 27.96 -4.69 29.11
C VAL A 26 26.78 -3.71 28.99
N ALA A 27 27.04 -2.41 29.04
CA ALA A 27 25.98 -1.41 28.87
C ALA A 27 25.35 -1.46 27.47
N LEU A 28 26.16 -1.58 26.43
CA LEU A 28 25.65 -1.74 25.05
C LEU A 28 24.83 -3.02 24.89
N THR A 29 25.30 -4.14 25.45
CA THR A 29 24.57 -5.41 25.40
C THR A 29 23.25 -5.31 26.16
N ALA A 30 23.22 -4.66 27.32
CA ALA A 30 22.00 -4.43 28.07
C ALA A 30 21.00 -3.56 27.29
N ILE A 31 21.48 -2.49 26.64
CA ILE A 31 20.64 -1.64 25.78
C ILE A 31 20.04 -2.46 24.63
N VAL A 32 20.82 -3.31 23.96
CA VAL A 32 20.34 -4.17 22.88
C VAL A 32 19.28 -5.15 23.39
N ILE A 33 19.50 -5.81 24.53
CA ILE A 33 18.53 -6.75 25.12
C ILE A 33 17.23 -6.01 25.50
N ILE A 34 17.33 -4.88 26.15
CA ILE A 34 16.17 -4.07 26.55
C ILE A 34 15.42 -3.60 25.30
N SER A 35 16.11 -3.08 24.30
CA SER A 35 15.52 -2.67 23.03
C SER A 35 14.82 -3.83 22.33
N TYR A 36 15.48 -5.00 22.27
CA TYR A 36 14.88 -6.22 21.70
C TYR A 36 13.61 -6.64 22.43
N TYR A 37 13.60 -6.58 23.77
CA TYR A 37 12.44 -6.89 24.58
C TYR A 37 11.27 -5.94 24.28
N TYR A 38 11.53 -4.63 24.26
CA TYR A 38 10.50 -3.64 23.95
C TYR A 38 9.98 -3.75 22.52
N MET A 39 10.87 -3.99 21.56
CA MET A 39 10.48 -4.14 20.15
C MET A 39 9.65 -5.40 19.87
N ASN A 40 9.82 -6.46 20.67
CA ASN A 40 9.08 -7.74 20.50
C ASN A 40 7.98 -7.95 21.55
N ARG A 41 7.63 -6.93 22.32
CA ARG A 41 6.58 -7.01 23.33
C ARG A 41 5.24 -7.38 22.68
N THR A 42 4.55 -8.38 23.25
CA THR A 42 3.18 -8.75 22.89
C THR A 42 2.20 -7.98 23.78
N PHE A 43 1.12 -7.53 23.20
CA PHE A 43 0.04 -6.84 23.91
C PHE A 43 -1.15 -7.78 24.04
N SER A 44 -1.88 -7.68 25.18
CA SER A 44 -3.01 -8.54 25.51
C SER A 44 -4.34 -7.80 25.63
N GLY A 45 -4.31 -6.48 25.56
CA GLY A 45 -5.49 -5.62 25.66
C GLY A 45 -5.26 -4.27 25.00
N TYR A 46 -6.22 -3.39 25.19
CA TYR A 46 -6.16 -2.00 24.74
C TYR A 46 -6.88 -1.07 25.70
N ASP A 47 -6.44 0.18 25.75
CA ASP A 47 -7.08 1.26 26.48
C ASP A 47 -7.69 2.27 25.51
N VAL A 48 -8.90 2.74 25.78
CA VAL A 48 -9.54 3.80 24.98
C VAL A 48 -9.02 5.14 25.47
N GLU A 49 -8.24 5.82 24.65
CA GLU A 49 -7.72 7.16 24.97
C GLU A 49 -8.73 8.26 24.64
N ARG A 50 -9.56 8.03 23.63
CA ARG A 50 -10.60 8.97 23.19
C ARG A 50 -11.74 8.23 22.51
N GLU A 51 -12.96 8.78 22.66
CA GLU A 51 -14.15 8.35 21.95
C GLU A 51 -14.84 9.56 21.31
N ILE A 52 -15.27 9.43 20.07
CA ILE A 52 -15.97 10.43 19.28
C ILE A 52 -17.22 9.77 18.73
N THR A 53 -18.36 10.39 18.87
CA THR A 53 -19.60 9.90 18.29
C THR A 53 -19.60 10.08 16.79
N ARG A 54 -19.96 9.04 16.03
CA ARG A 54 -20.22 9.11 14.60
C ARG A 54 -21.66 9.60 14.39
N GLU A 55 -21.78 10.60 13.53
CA GLU A 55 -23.08 11.12 13.09
C GLU A 55 -23.35 10.76 11.62
N ASP A 56 -22.57 9.83 11.07
CA ASP A 56 -22.61 9.44 9.68
C ASP A 56 -23.78 8.48 9.39
N SER A 57 -24.19 8.43 8.11
CA SER A 57 -25.04 7.35 7.59
C SER A 57 -24.23 6.08 7.34
N ASN A 58 -24.90 4.92 7.23
CA ASN A 58 -24.28 3.61 6.95
C ASN A 58 -23.59 3.50 5.58
N ASN A 59 -23.63 4.55 4.75
CA ASN A 59 -23.06 4.57 3.40
C ASN A 59 -21.75 5.36 3.33
N VAL A 60 -21.08 5.57 4.46
CA VAL A 60 -19.79 6.26 4.54
C VAL A 60 -18.69 5.22 4.69
N GLU A 61 -17.69 5.30 3.83
CA GLU A 61 -16.49 4.49 3.89
C GLU A 61 -15.31 5.27 4.48
N TYR A 62 -14.38 4.55 5.06
CA TYR A 62 -13.19 5.11 5.67
C TYR A 62 -11.93 4.45 5.12
N LEU A 63 -10.89 5.27 4.93
CA LEU A 63 -9.56 4.85 4.53
C LEU A 63 -8.51 5.43 5.48
N SER A 64 -7.38 4.75 5.58
CA SER A 64 -6.21 5.30 6.25
C SER A 64 -5.55 6.35 5.35
N TYR A 65 -5.25 7.53 5.89
CA TYR A 65 -4.63 8.65 5.18
C TYR A 65 -3.56 9.29 6.06
N HIS A 66 -2.31 8.88 5.88
CA HIS A 66 -1.17 9.35 6.69
C HIS A 66 -1.39 9.29 8.20
N GLY A 67 -2.00 8.19 8.69
CA GLY A 67 -2.35 8.03 10.10
C GLY A 67 -3.45 8.97 10.60
N LYS A 68 -4.23 9.51 9.67
CA LYS A 68 -5.49 10.23 9.82
C LYS A 68 -6.60 9.39 9.21
N LEU A 69 -7.84 9.81 9.31
CA LEU A 69 -8.98 9.18 8.65
C LEU A 69 -9.40 10.00 7.44
N LEU A 70 -9.53 9.32 6.31
CA LEU A 70 -10.25 9.84 5.16
C LEU A 70 -11.62 9.17 5.16
N LYS A 71 -12.70 9.94 5.19
CA LYS A 71 -14.06 9.43 5.03
C LYS A 71 -14.65 9.93 3.72
N TYR A 72 -15.36 9.08 3.01
CA TYR A 72 -16.04 9.45 1.78
C TYR A 72 -17.38 8.74 1.61
N SER A 73 -18.22 9.31 0.80
CA SER A 73 -19.55 8.81 0.46
C SER A 73 -19.91 9.25 -0.96
N ARG A 74 -21.15 9.07 -1.36
CA ARG A 74 -21.69 9.63 -2.62
C ARG A 74 -21.79 11.15 -2.64
N ASP A 75 -21.82 11.78 -1.47
CA ASP A 75 -22.10 13.21 -1.32
C ASP A 75 -20.85 14.05 -1.02
N GLY A 76 -19.69 13.39 -0.82
CA GLY A 76 -18.46 14.11 -0.52
C GLY A 76 -17.39 13.30 0.20
N ILE A 77 -16.28 13.98 0.46
CA ILE A 77 -15.07 13.45 1.10
C ILE A 77 -14.59 14.41 2.20
N SER A 78 -13.98 13.87 3.23
CA SER A 78 -13.36 14.66 4.31
C SER A 78 -12.16 13.95 4.90
N ALA A 79 -11.09 14.66 5.17
CA ALA A 79 -10.00 14.18 6.00
C ALA A 79 -10.17 14.65 7.44
N LEU A 80 -10.02 13.73 8.39
CA LEU A 80 -10.19 13.97 9.82
C LEU A 80 -8.87 13.72 10.55
N ASP A 81 -8.56 14.59 11.50
CA ASP A 81 -7.47 14.34 12.43
C ASP A 81 -7.89 13.31 13.51
N LYS A 82 -6.93 12.89 14.34
CA LYS A 82 -7.18 11.98 15.47
C LYS A 82 -8.12 12.55 16.55
N THR A 83 -8.51 13.79 16.46
CA THR A 83 -9.46 14.42 17.40
C THR A 83 -10.86 14.53 16.81
N GLY A 84 -11.03 14.08 15.55
CA GLY A 84 -12.28 14.18 14.81
C GLY A 84 -12.49 15.53 14.13
N ASN A 85 -11.50 16.43 14.20
CA ASN A 85 -11.61 17.70 13.49
C ASN A 85 -11.39 17.51 12.00
N VAL A 86 -12.22 18.17 11.20
CA VAL A 86 -12.07 18.21 9.75
C VAL A 86 -10.81 19.02 9.40
N LEU A 87 -9.89 18.40 8.65
CA LEU A 87 -8.70 19.05 8.12
C LEU A 87 -9.00 19.72 6.79
N TRP A 88 -9.69 19.02 5.92
CA TRP A 88 -10.23 19.50 4.66
C TRP A 88 -11.45 18.67 4.26
N ASN A 89 -12.28 19.18 3.39
CA ASN A 89 -13.44 18.48 2.84
C ASN A 89 -13.74 18.94 1.42
N GLY A 90 -14.49 18.12 0.69
CA GLY A 90 -15.04 18.42 -0.62
C GLY A 90 -16.44 17.82 -0.74
N GLY A 91 -17.36 18.59 -1.31
CA GLY A 91 -18.71 18.12 -1.65
C GLY A 91 -18.77 17.75 -3.13
N TYR A 92 -19.50 16.70 -3.46
CA TYR A 92 -19.83 16.26 -4.82
C TYR A 92 -21.10 15.40 -4.79
N GLU A 93 -21.63 15.08 -5.96
CA GLU A 93 -22.69 14.07 -6.12
C GLU A 93 -22.20 13.01 -7.09
N MET A 94 -21.89 11.82 -6.58
CA MET A 94 -21.39 10.68 -7.35
C MET A 94 -22.23 9.43 -7.08
N GLN A 95 -22.34 8.56 -8.08
CA GLN A 95 -23.09 7.32 -7.95
C GLN A 95 -22.24 6.16 -7.42
N GLN A 96 -21.00 6.06 -7.90
CA GLN A 96 -20.04 5.02 -7.54
C GLN A 96 -18.64 5.63 -7.31
N PRO A 97 -18.47 6.43 -6.24
CA PRO A 97 -17.19 7.02 -5.96
C PRO A 97 -16.13 5.96 -5.65
N GLN A 98 -15.02 6.00 -6.35
CA GLN A 98 -13.81 5.24 -6.07
C GLN A 98 -12.68 6.19 -5.72
N VAL A 99 -11.95 5.88 -4.66
CA VAL A 99 -10.87 6.72 -4.15
C VAL A 99 -9.54 6.04 -4.39
N ASP A 100 -8.55 6.80 -4.87
CA ASP A 100 -7.15 6.42 -4.90
C ASP A 100 -6.31 7.49 -4.22
N ILE A 101 -5.24 7.06 -3.53
CA ILE A 101 -4.40 7.93 -2.69
C ILE A 101 -2.93 7.69 -3.03
N CYS A 102 -2.21 8.76 -3.30
CA CYS A 102 -0.76 8.73 -3.41
C CYS A 102 -0.19 9.94 -2.69
N GLU A 103 0.56 9.70 -1.62
CA GLU A 103 1.07 10.74 -0.73
C GLU A 103 -0.06 11.71 -0.29
N ASP A 104 0.10 13.00 -0.46
CA ASP A 104 -0.90 14.00 -0.07
C ASP A 104 -2.07 14.13 -1.04
N TYR A 105 -1.97 13.52 -2.23
CA TYR A 105 -3.01 13.61 -3.26
C TYR A 105 -4.04 12.50 -3.14
N VAL A 106 -5.28 12.89 -3.35
CA VAL A 106 -6.45 12.00 -3.32
C VAL A 106 -7.30 12.27 -4.56
N VAL A 107 -7.53 11.26 -5.39
CA VAL A 107 -8.49 11.34 -6.49
C VAL A 107 -9.76 10.58 -6.11
N VAL A 108 -10.92 11.17 -6.41
CA VAL A 108 -12.23 10.52 -6.32
C VAL A 108 -12.83 10.51 -7.70
N ALA A 109 -13.12 9.32 -8.23
CA ALA A 109 -13.70 9.15 -9.56
C ALA A 109 -15.08 8.50 -9.44
N ASP A 110 -16.06 9.02 -10.18
CA ASP A 110 -17.39 8.41 -10.30
C ASP A 110 -17.36 7.35 -11.40
N ILE A 111 -17.24 6.08 -11.01
CA ILE A 111 -17.10 4.97 -11.95
C ILE A 111 -18.38 4.78 -12.77
N GLY A 112 -18.22 4.69 -14.10
CA GLY A 112 -19.32 4.66 -15.05
C GLY A 112 -19.87 6.04 -15.41
N SER A 113 -19.39 7.11 -14.78
CA SER A 113 -19.67 8.51 -15.11
C SER A 113 -18.45 9.18 -15.74
N LYS A 114 -18.46 10.50 -15.87
CA LYS A 114 -17.43 11.28 -16.59
C LYS A 114 -16.67 12.25 -15.67
N THR A 115 -16.89 12.19 -14.38
CA THR A 115 -16.34 13.17 -13.43
C THR A 115 -15.37 12.51 -12.47
N CYS A 116 -14.21 13.11 -12.31
CA CYS A 116 -13.34 12.84 -11.15
C CYS A 116 -12.82 14.15 -10.57
N ILE A 117 -12.47 14.11 -9.29
CA ILE A 117 -12.01 15.27 -8.54
C ILE A 117 -10.72 14.90 -7.82
N ILE A 118 -9.70 15.74 -7.95
CA ILE A 118 -8.45 15.58 -7.23
C ILE A 118 -8.33 16.62 -6.11
N TYR A 119 -7.84 16.17 -4.96
CA TYR A 119 -7.54 16.97 -3.78
C TYR A 119 -6.04 16.87 -3.47
N ASP A 120 -5.45 17.98 -3.10
CA ASP A 120 -4.03 18.12 -2.71
C ASP A 120 -3.85 18.28 -1.19
N GLY A 121 -4.82 17.82 -0.39
CA GLY A 121 -4.85 18.04 1.05
C GLY A 121 -5.36 19.42 1.46
N THR A 122 -5.83 20.23 0.51
CA THR A 122 -6.45 21.54 0.72
C THR A 122 -7.82 21.62 0.03
N ASN A 123 -8.58 22.64 0.29
CA ASN A 123 -9.86 22.93 -0.36
C ASN A 123 -9.72 24.10 -1.35
N PRO A 124 -10.51 24.12 -2.42
CA PRO A 124 -11.35 23.05 -3.00
C PRO A 124 -10.55 22.08 -3.87
N GLY A 125 -11.11 20.88 -4.09
CA GLY A 125 -10.58 19.96 -5.10
C GLY A 125 -10.66 20.56 -6.52
N LYS A 126 -9.97 19.92 -7.48
CA LYS A 126 -10.02 20.27 -8.89
C LYS A 126 -10.75 19.18 -9.67
N GLU A 127 -11.75 19.59 -10.42
CA GLU A 127 -12.58 18.70 -11.22
C GLU A 127 -11.94 18.46 -12.59
N ILE A 128 -12.00 17.20 -13.03
CA ILE A 128 -11.67 16.73 -14.37
C ILE A 128 -12.94 16.16 -14.96
N GLU A 129 -13.39 16.71 -16.08
CA GLU A 129 -14.49 16.17 -16.87
C GLU A 129 -13.94 15.40 -18.05
N THR A 130 -14.30 14.12 -18.17
CA THR A 130 -13.84 13.25 -19.25
C THR A 130 -14.86 13.15 -20.39
N THR A 131 -14.40 12.73 -21.56
CA THR A 131 -15.27 12.57 -22.73
C THR A 131 -16.06 11.25 -22.71
N LEU A 132 -15.51 10.22 -22.09
CA LEU A 132 -16.06 8.85 -22.00
C LEU A 132 -16.23 8.45 -20.54
N PRO A 133 -17.04 7.39 -20.25
CA PRO A 133 -17.19 6.89 -18.90
C PRO A 133 -15.90 6.39 -18.30
N ILE A 134 -15.70 6.70 -17.02
CA ILE A 134 -14.51 6.32 -16.24
C ILE A 134 -14.64 4.86 -15.78
N GLY A 135 -13.65 4.04 -16.10
CA GLY A 135 -13.51 2.68 -15.57
C GLY A 135 -12.62 2.62 -14.33
N ARG A 136 -11.57 3.47 -14.29
CA ARG A 136 -10.62 3.55 -13.17
C ARG A 136 -9.88 4.87 -13.17
N ALA A 137 -9.47 5.33 -12.00
CA ALA A 137 -8.56 6.46 -11.85
C ALA A 137 -7.46 6.15 -10.85
N LYS A 138 -6.26 6.66 -11.12
CA LYS A 138 -5.07 6.56 -10.28
C LYS A 138 -4.40 7.91 -10.18
N VAL A 139 -3.80 8.20 -9.02
CA VAL A 139 -3.12 9.48 -8.79
C VAL A 139 -1.64 9.25 -8.44
N SER A 140 -0.76 10.15 -8.92
CA SER A 140 0.66 10.16 -8.57
C SER A 140 0.96 11.09 -7.39
N ALA A 141 2.17 10.98 -6.83
CA ALA A 141 2.61 11.83 -5.72
C ALA A 141 2.89 13.29 -6.12
N ASP A 142 2.94 13.59 -7.42
CA ASP A 142 3.03 14.96 -7.95
C ASP A 142 1.68 15.53 -8.44
N GLY A 143 0.58 14.79 -8.24
CA GLY A 143 -0.78 15.24 -8.51
C GLY A 143 -1.25 15.04 -9.94
N LYS A 144 -0.57 14.22 -10.75
CA LYS A 144 -1.12 13.80 -12.04
C LYS A 144 -2.16 12.70 -11.82
N VAL A 145 -3.13 12.63 -12.71
CA VAL A 145 -4.22 11.64 -12.66
C VAL A 145 -4.26 10.84 -13.95
N ALA A 146 -4.14 9.53 -13.84
CA ALA A 146 -4.41 8.60 -14.94
C ALA A 146 -5.86 8.12 -14.86
N VAL A 147 -6.57 8.19 -15.97
CA VAL A 147 -7.98 7.78 -16.06
C VAL A 147 -8.14 6.80 -17.20
N LEU A 148 -8.64 5.60 -16.88
CA LEU A 148 -9.09 4.62 -17.86
C LEU A 148 -10.53 4.95 -18.25
N LEU A 149 -10.75 5.15 -19.53
CA LEU A 149 -12.03 5.50 -20.13
C LEU A 149 -12.50 4.36 -21.04
N HIS A 150 -13.75 3.98 -20.94
CA HIS A 150 -14.34 2.91 -21.73
C HIS A 150 -15.27 3.44 -22.82
N ASP A 151 -15.13 2.87 -24.01
CA ASP A 151 -16.09 2.99 -25.11
C ASP A 151 -16.49 1.59 -25.58
N ASP A 152 -17.41 1.49 -26.51
CA ASP A 152 -17.99 0.22 -26.99
C ASP A 152 -16.91 -0.74 -27.55
N ASP A 153 -15.98 -0.23 -28.36
CA ASP A 153 -14.96 -1.00 -29.09
C ASP A 153 -13.51 -0.57 -28.77
N SER A 154 -13.32 0.32 -27.83
CA SER A 154 -11.99 0.89 -27.51
C SER A 154 -11.91 1.34 -26.06
N ASP A 155 -10.70 1.32 -25.55
CA ASP A 155 -10.36 1.97 -24.29
C ASP A 155 -9.41 3.13 -24.56
N VAL A 156 -9.50 4.17 -23.75
CA VAL A 156 -8.58 5.31 -23.80
C VAL A 156 -8.04 5.57 -22.42
N ILE A 157 -6.73 5.68 -22.29
CA ILE A 157 -6.12 6.08 -21.04
C ILE A 157 -5.58 7.49 -21.16
N ASN A 158 -6.14 8.38 -20.38
CA ASN A 158 -5.77 9.79 -20.33
C ASN A 158 -4.96 10.11 -19.09
N ILE A 159 -3.88 10.88 -19.26
CA ILE A 159 -3.08 11.40 -18.14
C ILE A 159 -3.33 12.91 -18.06
N TYR A 160 -3.80 13.37 -16.92
CA TYR A 160 -4.09 14.78 -16.65
C TYR A 160 -3.11 15.34 -15.62
N ASP A 161 -2.76 16.63 -15.80
CA ASP A 161 -2.20 17.48 -14.74
C ASP A 161 -3.19 18.59 -14.43
N PRO A 162 -4.10 18.40 -13.45
CA PRO A 162 -5.12 19.39 -13.11
C PRO A 162 -4.56 20.67 -12.49
N PHE A 163 -3.31 20.66 -12.07
CA PHE A 163 -2.63 21.80 -11.46
C PHE A 163 -1.82 22.60 -12.47
N SER A 164 -1.68 22.11 -13.70
CA SER A 164 -1.04 22.85 -14.79
C SER A 164 -1.75 24.17 -15.08
N ALA A 165 -0.97 25.21 -15.35
CA ALA A 165 -1.50 26.51 -15.81
C ALA A 165 -1.92 26.50 -17.30
N GLY A 166 -1.57 25.45 -18.05
CA GLY A 166 -1.84 25.27 -19.47
C GLY A 166 -2.88 24.20 -19.75
N GLU A 167 -2.60 23.37 -20.73
CA GLU A 167 -3.41 22.21 -21.07
C GLU A 167 -3.33 21.18 -19.96
N GLN A 168 -4.50 20.69 -19.51
CA GLN A 168 -4.55 19.71 -18.42
C GLN A 168 -4.33 18.28 -18.92
N LEU A 169 -4.79 17.95 -20.13
CA LEU A 169 -4.53 16.64 -20.74
C LEU A 169 -3.09 16.60 -21.27
N LEU A 170 -2.26 15.76 -20.67
CA LEU A 170 -0.85 15.62 -21.03
C LEU A 170 -0.61 14.53 -22.06
N VAL A 171 -1.28 13.39 -21.89
CA VAL A 171 -1.08 12.18 -22.71
C VAL A 171 -2.42 11.49 -22.92
N GLU A 172 -2.61 10.99 -24.13
CA GLU A 172 -3.71 10.09 -24.50
C GLU A 172 -3.13 8.81 -25.08
N ILE A 173 -3.50 7.67 -24.53
CA ILE A 173 -3.10 6.34 -24.98
C ILE A 173 -4.37 5.65 -25.48
N PRO A 174 -4.63 5.65 -26.78
CA PRO A 174 -5.75 4.90 -27.33
C PRO A 174 -5.41 3.41 -27.40
N SER A 175 -6.39 2.55 -27.15
CA SER A 175 -6.28 1.12 -27.39
C SER A 175 -7.50 0.61 -28.17
N ASN A 176 -7.31 -0.44 -28.94
CA ASN A 176 -8.38 -1.10 -29.69
C ASN A 176 -8.60 -2.49 -29.07
N VAL A 177 -9.84 -2.78 -28.68
CA VAL A 177 -10.19 -4.03 -28.01
C VAL A 177 -9.84 -5.26 -28.86
N LEU A 178 -9.95 -5.18 -30.18
CA LEU A 178 -9.65 -6.32 -31.09
C LEU A 178 -8.13 -6.58 -31.21
N ASP A 179 -7.30 -5.55 -31.20
CA ASP A 179 -5.87 -5.64 -31.42
C ASP A 179 -5.08 -5.68 -30.09
N ASP A 180 -5.49 -4.88 -29.12
CA ASP A 180 -4.81 -4.71 -27.83
C ASP A 180 -5.42 -5.50 -26.70
N GLY A 181 -6.70 -5.81 -26.77
CA GLY A 181 -7.50 -6.41 -25.71
C GLY A 181 -8.19 -5.36 -24.83
N TYR A 182 -8.95 -5.83 -23.85
CA TYR A 182 -9.60 -4.99 -22.85
C TYR A 182 -8.61 -4.53 -21.80
N ALA A 183 -8.52 -3.23 -21.52
CA ALA A 183 -7.74 -2.71 -20.42
C ALA A 183 -8.43 -3.10 -19.09
N MET A 184 -7.73 -3.89 -18.28
CA MET A 184 -8.28 -4.48 -17.04
C MET A 184 -7.85 -3.74 -15.80
N ASP A 185 -6.60 -3.31 -15.78
CA ASP A 185 -6.00 -2.63 -14.64
C ASP A 185 -4.91 -1.68 -15.10
N LEU A 186 -4.68 -0.63 -14.34
CA LEU A 186 -3.58 0.30 -14.55
C LEU A 186 -3.04 0.79 -13.21
N ASP A 187 -1.78 1.17 -13.22
CA ASP A 187 -1.20 1.91 -12.11
C ASP A 187 -0.23 2.96 -12.62
N LEU A 188 -0.20 4.12 -11.95
CA LEU A 188 0.60 5.29 -12.31
C LEU A 188 1.80 5.40 -11.37
N ALA A 189 2.99 5.59 -11.93
CA ALA A 189 4.20 5.77 -11.13
C ALA A 189 4.06 6.96 -10.15
N PRO A 190 4.63 6.89 -8.94
CA PRO A 190 4.58 7.99 -7.98
C PRO A 190 5.10 9.33 -8.52
N ASP A 191 6.07 9.33 -9.44
CA ASP A 191 6.57 10.54 -10.10
C ASP A 191 5.72 11.01 -11.30
N GLY A 192 4.68 10.24 -11.67
CA GLY A 192 3.81 10.54 -12.80
C GLY A 192 4.49 10.51 -14.18
N GLU A 193 5.68 9.87 -14.30
CA GLU A 193 6.46 9.81 -15.54
C GLU A 193 6.22 8.54 -16.35
N SER A 194 5.60 7.51 -15.75
CA SER A 194 5.31 6.24 -16.41
C SER A 194 4.02 5.62 -15.89
N ILE A 195 3.41 4.77 -16.74
CA ILE A 195 2.22 4.01 -16.39
C ILE A 195 2.38 2.56 -16.87
N VAL A 196 1.83 1.64 -16.14
CA VAL A 196 1.67 0.24 -16.53
C VAL A 196 0.20 -0.09 -16.70
N ILE A 197 -0.14 -0.82 -17.75
CA ILE A 197 -1.51 -1.21 -18.07
C ILE A 197 -1.54 -2.69 -18.36
N SER A 198 -2.48 -3.41 -17.74
CA SER A 198 -2.77 -4.81 -18.10
C SER A 198 -3.94 -4.88 -19.07
N TYR A 199 -3.82 -5.75 -20.05
CA TYR A 199 -4.84 -6.03 -21.04
C TYR A 199 -5.21 -7.50 -21.04
N LEU A 200 -6.48 -7.79 -21.20
CA LEU A 200 -7.00 -9.13 -21.45
C LEU A 200 -7.31 -9.27 -22.94
N VAL A 201 -6.52 -10.07 -23.63
CA VAL A 201 -6.70 -10.38 -25.06
C VAL A 201 -7.49 -11.67 -25.19
N ALA A 202 -8.63 -11.62 -25.84
CA ALA A 202 -9.44 -12.80 -26.16
C ALA A 202 -9.34 -13.06 -27.67
N ALA A 203 -8.51 -14.02 -28.08
CA ALA A 203 -8.31 -14.34 -29.48
C ALA A 203 -8.32 -15.87 -29.71
N ASN A 204 -8.95 -16.31 -30.79
CA ASN A 204 -8.95 -17.72 -31.25
C ASN A 204 -9.40 -18.74 -30.18
N GLY A 205 -10.26 -18.32 -29.23
CA GLY A 205 -10.73 -19.19 -28.14
C GLY A 205 -9.76 -19.36 -26.99
N THR A 206 -8.68 -18.56 -26.96
CA THR A 206 -7.75 -18.46 -25.84
C THR A 206 -7.83 -17.08 -25.20
N MET A 207 -7.54 -17.02 -23.91
CA MET A 207 -7.36 -15.77 -23.17
C MET A 207 -5.88 -15.60 -22.83
N GLU A 208 -5.36 -14.43 -23.06
CA GLU A 208 -3.98 -14.06 -22.75
C GLU A 208 -3.99 -12.71 -22.02
N ASN A 209 -3.25 -12.61 -20.92
CA ASN A 209 -3.01 -11.33 -20.30
C ASN A 209 -1.67 -10.79 -20.77
N LYS A 210 -1.61 -9.51 -21.08
CA LYS A 210 -0.38 -8.80 -21.36
C LYS A 210 -0.28 -7.52 -20.53
N VAL A 211 0.92 -7.10 -20.20
CA VAL A 211 1.20 -5.78 -19.64
C VAL A 211 1.97 -4.96 -20.65
N CYS A 212 1.65 -3.67 -20.71
CA CYS A 212 2.32 -2.67 -21.49
C CYS A 212 2.84 -1.57 -20.57
N PHE A 213 4.07 -1.13 -20.81
CA PHE A 213 4.75 -0.08 -20.06
C PHE A 213 4.89 1.15 -20.93
N TYR A 214 4.42 2.28 -20.45
CA TYR A 214 4.50 3.56 -21.14
C TYR A 214 5.34 4.51 -20.31
N ASN A 215 6.17 5.30 -20.97
CA ASN A 215 7.02 6.32 -20.34
C ASN A 215 6.84 7.67 -21.04
N PHE A 216 6.62 8.73 -20.30
CA PHE A 216 6.27 10.06 -20.81
C PHE A 216 7.47 11.00 -20.87
N THR A 217 8.65 10.55 -20.44
CA THR A 217 9.91 11.29 -20.56
C THR A 217 10.46 11.24 -21.99
N GLU A 218 11.59 11.91 -22.24
CA GLU A 218 12.26 11.92 -23.53
C GLU A 218 12.47 10.53 -24.15
N VAL A 219 12.70 9.52 -23.30
CA VAL A 219 12.91 8.12 -23.75
C VAL A 219 11.67 7.54 -24.43
N GLY A 220 10.49 7.88 -23.94
CA GLY A 220 9.21 7.42 -24.51
C GLY A 220 8.82 8.14 -25.78
N GLN A 221 9.25 9.40 -25.98
CA GLN A 221 8.85 10.22 -27.14
C GLN A 221 9.27 9.59 -28.48
N ASP A 222 10.43 8.93 -28.54
CA ASP A 222 10.92 8.26 -29.74
C ASP A 222 10.15 6.95 -30.04
N GLN A 223 9.37 6.42 -29.11
CA GLN A 223 8.68 5.14 -29.18
C GLN A 223 7.16 5.25 -29.07
N ASN A 224 6.61 6.42 -29.32
CA ASN A 224 5.19 6.71 -29.12
C ASN A 224 4.72 6.35 -27.70
N THR A 225 5.55 6.64 -26.70
CA THR A 225 5.43 6.37 -25.27
C THR A 225 5.51 4.89 -24.83
N LEU A 226 5.28 3.91 -25.70
CA LEU A 226 5.33 2.47 -25.38
C LEU A 226 6.80 2.01 -25.32
N VAL A 227 7.33 1.75 -24.13
CA VAL A 227 8.74 1.38 -23.90
C VAL A 227 8.96 -0.12 -23.67
N GLY A 228 7.90 -0.90 -23.50
CA GLY A 228 7.99 -2.35 -23.30
C GLY A 228 6.65 -3.03 -23.09
N GLY A 229 6.67 -4.35 -23.06
CA GLY A 229 5.52 -5.17 -22.76
C GLY A 229 5.89 -6.62 -22.50
N LYS A 230 5.01 -7.37 -21.85
CA LYS A 230 5.16 -8.80 -21.63
C LYS A 230 3.80 -9.49 -21.65
N SER A 231 3.72 -10.62 -22.37
CA SER A 231 2.59 -11.54 -22.33
C SER A 231 2.75 -12.56 -21.21
N PHE A 232 1.62 -12.81 -20.53
CA PHE A 232 1.47 -13.82 -19.49
C PHE A 232 0.56 -14.91 -20.04
N GLU A 233 1.15 -15.87 -20.77
CA GLU A 233 0.40 -16.96 -21.36
C GLU A 233 -0.21 -17.85 -20.29
N GLN A 234 -1.52 -18.11 -20.39
CA GLN A 234 -2.28 -18.98 -19.50
C GLN A 234 -2.25 -18.55 -18.01
N LYS A 235 -1.92 -17.30 -17.72
CA LYS A 235 -1.95 -16.73 -16.37
C LYS A 235 -2.89 -15.55 -16.33
N MET A 236 -3.68 -15.47 -15.26
CA MET A 236 -4.51 -14.31 -14.97
C MET A 236 -3.73 -13.30 -14.14
N ILE A 237 -3.71 -12.05 -14.58
CA ILE A 237 -3.20 -10.94 -13.78
C ILE A 237 -4.32 -10.50 -12.84
N SER A 238 -4.05 -10.52 -11.53
CA SER A 238 -5.00 -10.09 -10.51
C SER A 238 -4.85 -8.63 -10.13
N GLN A 239 -3.63 -8.10 -10.16
CA GLN A 239 -3.32 -6.72 -9.78
C GLN A 239 -1.97 -6.30 -10.33
N ILE A 240 -1.84 -5.02 -10.65
CA ILE A 240 -0.57 -4.34 -10.93
C ILE A 240 -0.38 -3.22 -9.93
N GLU A 241 0.87 -3.01 -9.47
CA GLU A 241 1.15 -1.96 -8.50
C GLU A 241 2.59 -1.47 -8.64
N TYR A 242 2.78 -0.15 -8.66
CA TYR A 242 4.10 0.45 -8.53
C TYR A 242 4.62 0.28 -7.11
N LEU A 243 5.81 -0.27 -6.99
CA LEU A 243 6.54 -0.38 -5.71
C LEU A 243 7.31 0.92 -5.40
N ASP A 244 7.71 1.60 -6.43
CA ASP A 244 8.32 2.94 -6.48
C ASP A 244 8.34 3.42 -7.94
N SER A 245 8.92 4.58 -8.23
CA SER A 245 8.96 5.13 -9.60
C SER A 245 9.75 4.29 -10.62
N ASP A 246 10.53 3.30 -10.19
CA ASP A 246 11.38 2.48 -11.05
C ASP A 246 10.99 0.99 -11.07
N ARG A 247 10.05 0.57 -10.23
CA ARG A 247 9.66 -0.83 -10.09
C ARG A 247 8.15 -1.02 -10.03
N VAL A 248 7.70 -2.05 -10.75
CA VAL A 248 6.32 -2.51 -10.79
C VAL A 248 6.24 -3.98 -10.40
N VAL A 249 5.27 -4.36 -9.61
CA VAL A 249 4.90 -5.75 -9.36
C VAL A 249 3.63 -6.11 -10.14
N ILE A 250 3.66 -7.25 -10.80
CA ILE A 250 2.51 -7.85 -11.48
C ILE A 250 2.17 -9.12 -10.71
N PHE A 251 0.99 -9.14 -10.11
CA PHE A 251 0.48 -10.32 -9.41
C PHE A 251 -0.31 -11.20 -10.35
N THR A 252 -0.06 -12.51 -10.27
CA THR A 252 -0.81 -13.55 -10.98
C THR A 252 -1.42 -14.53 -9.96
N GLU A 253 -2.28 -15.46 -10.42
CA GLU A 253 -2.89 -16.46 -9.54
C GLU A 253 -1.88 -17.39 -8.85
N ASP A 254 -0.66 -17.49 -9.38
CA ASP A 254 0.38 -18.40 -8.86
C ASP A 254 1.65 -17.68 -8.37
N GLY A 255 1.65 -16.35 -8.26
CA GLY A 255 2.82 -15.62 -7.79
C GLY A 255 2.88 -14.17 -8.23
N PHE A 256 4.10 -13.69 -8.46
CA PHE A 256 4.32 -12.32 -8.93
C PHE A 256 5.60 -12.17 -9.74
N THR A 257 5.62 -11.16 -10.60
CA THR A 257 6.80 -10.74 -11.37
C THR A 257 7.10 -9.28 -11.07
N ILE A 258 8.35 -8.97 -10.74
CA ILE A 258 8.82 -7.60 -10.54
C ILE A 258 9.57 -7.15 -11.79
N PHE A 259 9.14 -6.03 -12.34
CA PHE A 259 9.84 -5.31 -13.39
C PHE A 259 10.59 -4.13 -12.81
N LYS A 260 11.70 -3.80 -13.45
CA LYS A 260 12.55 -2.67 -13.08
C LYS A 260 12.99 -1.90 -14.32
N ASP A 261 13.41 -0.64 -14.12
CA ASP A 261 13.86 0.29 -15.15
C ASP A 261 12.73 0.69 -16.10
N MET A 262 11.84 1.57 -15.63
CA MET A 262 10.66 2.00 -16.38
C MET A 262 10.98 2.82 -17.65
N LYS A 263 12.26 3.03 -17.96
CA LYS A 263 12.72 3.53 -19.27
C LYS A 263 12.97 2.40 -20.26
N LYS A 264 13.32 1.22 -19.76
CA LYS A 264 13.53 -0.03 -20.51
C LYS A 264 13.14 -1.22 -19.65
N PRO A 265 11.85 -1.47 -19.45
CA PRO A 265 11.37 -2.45 -18.49
C PRO A 265 11.94 -3.85 -18.70
N GLY A 266 12.53 -4.40 -17.65
CA GLY A 266 13.08 -5.76 -17.63
C GLY A 266 12.71 -6.49 -16.35
N ILE A 267 12.61 -7.82 -16.42
CA ILE A 267 12.28 -8.64 -15.25
C ILE A 267 13.45 -8.59 -14.26
N GLN A 268 13.17 -8.16 -13.04
CA GLN A 268 14.08 -8.19 -11.91
C GLN A 268 13.96 -9.50 -11.12
N ALA A 269 12.74 -9.95 -10.87
CA ALA A 269 12.46 -11.18 -10.16
C ALA A 269 11.14 -11.79 -10.60
N GLU A 270 11.05 -13.11 -10.51
CA GLU A 270 9.82 -13.87 -10.72
C GLU A 270 9.72 -14.89 -9.59
N VAL A 271 8.58 -14.90 -8.90
CA VAL A 271 8.30 -15.78 -7.77
C VAL A 271 7.04 -16.55 -8.08
N THR A 272 7.14 -17.89 -8.02
CA THR A 272 5.99 -18.79 -8.19
C THR A 272 5.75 -19.55 -6.91
N LEU A 273 4.51 -19.58 -6.47
CA LEU A 273 4.03 -20.28 -5.31
C LEU A 273 3.24 -21.53 -5.74
N LYS A 274 3.20 -22.53 -4.89
CA LYS A 274 2.46 -23.77 -5.16
C LYS A 274 1.05 -23.73 -4.58
N GLU A 275 0.93 -23.01 -3.48
CA GLU A 275 -0.30 -22.83 -2.73
C GLU A 275 -1.13 -21.70 -3.33
N GLU A 276 -2.45 -21.77 -3.19
CA GLU A 276 -3.36 -20.73 -3.64
C GLU A 276 -3.13 -19.41 -2.90
N ILE A 277 -3.03 -18.31 -3.64
CA ILE A 277 -2.91 -16.97 -3.08
C ILE A 277 -4.29 -16.52 -2.58
N LYS A 278 -4.37 -16.11 -1.32
CA LYS A 278 -5.59 -15.62 -0.68
C LYS A 278 -5.64 -14.11 -0.60
N SER A 279 -4.49 -13.49 -0.34
CA SER A 279 -4.39 -12.04 -0.20
C SER A 279 -2.99 -11.58 -0.55
N ILE A 280 -2.93 -10.36 -1.03
CA ILE A 280 -1.70 -9.64 -1.33
C ILE A 280 -1.75 -8.26 -0.69
N ALA A 281 -0.60 -7.72 -0.35
CA ALA A 281 -0.45 -6.32 0.02
C ALA A 281 1.00 -5.87 -0.25
N VAL A 282 1.19 -4.59 -0.50
CA VAL A 282 2.52 -4.00 -0.68
C VAL A 282 2.70 -2.78 0.20
N ASP A 283 3.94 -2.45 0.50
CA ASP A 283 4.35 -1.18 1.05
C ASP A 283 5.71 -0.76 0.49
N ASP A 284 6.25 0.35 0.97
CA ASP A 284 7.51 0.95 0.48
C ASP A 284 8.73 0.00 0.52
N GLU A 285 8.67 -1.10 1.28
CA GLU A 285 9.82 -1.98 1.52
C GLU A 285 9.54 -3.44 1.18
N ASN A 286 8.27 -3.87 1.13
CA ASN A 286 7.95 -5.30 1.11
C ASN A 286 6.71 -5.61 0.26
N ILE A 287 6.69 -6.85 -0.23
CA ILE A 287 5.54 -7.49 -0.85
C ILE A 287 5.07 -8.60 0.09
N LEU A 288 3.79 -8.60 0.43
CA LEU A 288 3.12 -9.60 1.24
C LEU A 288 2.26 -10.51 0.36
N ILE A 289 2.37 -11.80 0.58
CA ILE A 289 1.43 -12.79 0.05
C ILE A 289 0.95 -13.68 1.20
N VAL A 290 -0.35 -13.88 1.27
CA VAL A 290 -0.94 -14.89 2.13
C VAL A 290 -1.41 -16.03 1.25
N THR A 291 -0.90 -17.23 1.49
CA THR A 291 -1.33 -18.45 0.82
C THR A 291 -2.17 -19.31 1.75
N GLY A 292 -2.91 -20.26 1.18
CA GLY A 292 -3.68 -21.23 1.97
C GLY A 292 -4.65 -22.04 1.12
N VAL A 293 -5.34 -22.97 1.76
CA VAL A 293 -6.41 -23.75 1.14
C VAL A 293 -7.75 -23.08 1.41
N ALA A 294 -8.62 -22.99 0.39
CA ALA A 294 -9.94 -22.40 0.54
C ALA A 294 -10.74 -23.09 1.66
N GLY A 295 -11.26 -22.28 2.59
CA GLY A 295 -12.07 -22.76 3.71
C GLY A 295 -11.27 -23.41 4.86
N ASN A 296 -9.93 -23.48 4.78
CA ASN A 296 -9.09 -24.00 5.84
C ASN A 296 -8.22 -22.89 6.43
N ILE A 297 -8.59 -22.38 7.61
CA ILE A 297 -7.85 -21.31 8.31
C ILE A 297 -6.54 -21.81 8.94
N ASP A 298 -6.38 -23.11 9.12
CA ASP A 298 -5.19 -23.70 9.74
C ASP A 298 -4.00 -23.81 8.79
N ASP A 299 -4.26 -23.74 7.48
CA ASP A 299 -3.23 -23.87 6.45
C ASP A 299 -2.80 -22.53 5.82
N GLN A 300 -2.98 -21.44 6.54
CA GLN A 300 -2.57 -20.13 6.06
C GLN A 300 -1.10 -19.86 6.33
N VAL A 301 -0.39 -19.40 5.30
CA VAL A 301 1.01 -19.03 5.41
C VAL A 301 1.20 -17.60 4.91
N VAL A 302 1.81 -16.79 5.73
CA VAL A 302 2.21 -15.42 5.42
C VAL A 302 3.62 -15.43 4.88
N HIS A 303 3.82 -14.94 3.67
CA HIS A 303 5.11 -14.77 3.02
C HIS A 303 5.39 -13.28 2.87
N LEU A 304 6.55 -12.84 3.31
CA LEU A 304 7.02 -11.47 3.16
C LEU A 304 8.28 -11.44 2.29
N TYR A 305 8.23 -10.69 1.21
CA TYR A 305 9.33 -10.52 0.27
C TYR A 305 9.87 -9.10 0.30
N THR A 306 11.13 -8.92 -0.07
CA THR A 306 11.70 -7.60 -0.37
C THR A 306 11.24 -7.15 -1.76
N LEU A 307 11.40 -5.85 -2.07
CA LEU A 307 11.13 -5.31 -3.42
C LEU A 307 12.09 -5.86 -4.51
N GLN A 308 13.01 -6.77 -4.17
CA GLN A 308 13.85 -7.52 -5.09
C GLN A 308 13.38 -8.98 -5.25
N GLY A 309 12.22 -9.33 -4.71
CA GLY A 309 11.65 -10.69 -4.78
C GLY A 309 12.32 -11.71 -3.85
N LYS A 310 13.16 -11.28 -2.90
CA LYS A 310 13.78 -12.20 -1.94
C LYS A 310 12.86 -12.40 -0.74
N GLU A 311 12.56 -13.66 -0.42
CA GLU A 311 11.79 -14.00 0.78
C GLU A 311 12.54 -13.58 2.05
N LYS A 312 11.86 -12.84 2.92
CA LYS A 312 12.36 -12.25 4.15
C LYS A 312 11.80 -12.94 5.39
N MET A 313 10.55 -13.39 5.31
CA MET A 313 9.85 -14.04 6.40
C MET A 313 8.76 -14.97 5.86
N THR A 314 8.63 -16.14 6.46
CA THR A 314 7.51 -17.07 6.28
C THR A 314 6.94 -17.42 7.63
N LYS A 315 5.62 -17.35 7.78
CA LYS A 315 4.94 -17.61 9.05
C LYS A 315 3.60 -18.30 8.81
N GLN A 316 3.44 -19.50 9.38
CA GLN A 316 2.13 -20.11 9.47
C GLN A 316 1.28 -19.39 10.51
N VAL A 317 0.03 -19.11 10.16
CA VAL A 317 -0.96 -18.42 11.00
C VAL A 317 -2.30 -19.15 10.94
N THR A 318 -3.05 -19.08 12.02
CA THR A 318 -4.42 -19.62 12.12
C THR A 318 -5.31 -18.45 12.49
N ILE A 319 -5.80 -17.74 11.47
CA ILE A 319 -6.62 -16.55 11.66
C ILE A 319 -7.76 -16.51 10.64
N GLN A 320 -8.92 -16.06 11.11
CA GLN A 320 -10.01 -15.68 10.24
C GLN A 320 -9.98 -14.17 10.04
N TYR A 321 -9.85 -13.71 8.80
CA TYR A 321 -9.79 -12.30 8.46
C TYR A 321 -10.58 -12.01 7.17
N SER A 322 -10.96 -10.78 6.98
CA SER A 322 -11.58 -10.25 5.76
C SER A 322 -10.65 -9.36 4.96
N GLN A 323 -9.72 -8.68 5.64
CA GLN A 323 -8.76 -7.77 5.02
C GLN A 323 -7.36 -7.97 5.60
N VAL A 324 -6.36 -7.70 4.78
CA VAL A 324 -4.96 -7.60 5.20
C VAL A 324 -4.35 -6.32 4.65
N GLU A 325 -3.65 -5.62 5.50
CA GLU A 325 -2.94 -4.39 5.17
C GLU A 325 -1.50 -4.46 5.69
N MET A 326 -0.59 -3.78 5.03
CA MET A 326 0.75 -3.56 5.55
C MET A 326 0.93 -2.11 5.95
N THR A 327 1.65 -1.94 7.05
CA THR A 327 2.20 -0.66 7.44
C THR A 327 3.72 -0.77 7.48
N ARG A 328 4.40 0.34 7.69
CA ARG A 328 5.86 0.35 7.78
C ARG A 328 6.43 -0.70 8.75
N ASN A 329 5.72 -0.99 9.85
CA ASN A 329 6.25 -1.82 10.94
C ASN A 329 5.54 -3.16 11.13
N GLU A 330 4.36 -3.34 10.56
CA GLU A 330 3.50 -4.48 10.86
C GLU A 330 2.55 -4.86 9.72
N ILE A 331 2.04 -6.07 9.82
CA ILE A 331 0.99 -6.64 8.98
C ILE A 331 -0.26 -6.70 9.84
N LEU A 332 -1.33 -6.07 9.39
CA LEU A 332 -2.60 -5.97 10.07
C LEU A 332 -3.63 -6.85 9.37
N PHE A 333 -4.12 -7.85 10.06
CA PHE A 333 -5.25 -8.68 9.64
C PHE A 333 -6.49 -8.26 10.42
N THR A 334 -7.55 -7.92 9.73
CA THR A 334 -8.82 -7.52 10.32
C THR A 334 -9.93 -8.47 9.89
N GLY A 335 -10.74 -8.90 10.83
CA GLY A 335 -11.96 -9.69 10.63
C GLY A 335 -13.17 -8.94 11.19
N ASN A 336 -14.33 -9.58 11.22
CA ASN A 336 -15.56 -8.93 11.68
C ASN A 336 -15.53 -8.54 13.16
N GLN A 337 -14.87 -9.35 14.01
CA GLN A 337 -14.83 -9.16 15.48
C GLN A 337 -13.43 -9.27 16.06
N ASN A 338 -12.44 -9.59 15.24
CA ASN A 338 -11.08 -9.86 15.67
C ASN A 338 -10.06 -9.09 14.85
N CYS A 339 -8.91 -8.84 15.44
CA CYS A 339 -7.74 -8.37 14.71
C CYS A 339 -6.50 -9.17 15.11
N PHE A 340 -5.55 -9.23 14.19
CA PHE A 340 -4.26 -9.87 14.39
C PHE A 340 -3.15 -9.01 13.79
N LEU A 341 -2.23 -8.59 14.65
CA LEU A 341 -1.08 -7.80 14.26
C LEU A 341 0.19 -8.65 14.29
N LEU A 342 0.82 -8.78 13.15
CA LEU A 342 2.08 -9.49 12.98
C LEU A 342 3.18 -8.48 12.64
N ARG A 343 4.30 -8.53 13.34
CA ARG A 343 5.47 -7.73 12.94
C ARG A 343 6.13 -8.34 11.71
N LYS A 344 6.79 -7.54 10.91
CA LYS A 344 7.51 -8.00 9.71
C LYS A 344 8.66 -8.99 9.98
N ASN A 345 9.01 -9.21 11.25
CA ASN A 345 9.94 -10.27 11.67
C ASN A 345 9.23 -11.60 12.03
N GLY A 346 7.92 -11.71 11.86
CA GLY A 346 7.11 -12.88 12.15
C GLY A 346 6.67 -13.04 13.61
N THR A 347 6.95 -12.05 14.49
CA THR A 347 6.47 -12.08 15.88
C THR A 347 5.07 -11.49 15.99
N VAL A 348 4.20 -12.16 16.75
CA VAL A 348 2.85 -11.65 17.03
C VAL A 348 2.95 -10.44 17.95
N LYS A 349 2.35 -9.33 17.54
CA LYS A 349 2.29 -8.09 18.32
C LYS A 349 1.03 -8.03 19.15
N PHE A 350 -0.10 -8.37 18.55
CA PHE A 350 -1.41 -8.32 19.18
C PHE A 350 -2.36 -9.30 18.48
N SER A 351 -3.17 -10.00 19.25
CA SER A 351 -4.23 -10.86 18.76
C SER A 351 -5.41 -10.71 19.71
N PHE A 352 -6.53 -10.21 19.20
CA PHE A 352 -7.63 -9.84 20.06
C PHE A 352 -8.98 -10.09 19.39
N ASP A 353 -9.92 -10.63 20.16
CA ASP A 353 -11.32 -10.75 19.81
C ASP A 353 -12.10 -9.70 20.62
N PHE A 354 -12.72 -8.74 19.91
CA PHE A 354 -13.47 -7.66 20.50
C PHE A 354 -14.86 -8.08 21.01
N GLY A 355 -15.32 -9.29 20.64
CA GLY A 355 -16.62 -9.84 21.02
C GLY A 355 -17.81 -9.05 20.43
N LYS A 356 -17.56 -8.12 19.52
CA LYS A 356 -18.54 -7.32 18.80
C LYS A 356 -18.00 -6.95 17.41
N ASN A 357 -18.92 -6.70 16.50
CA ASN A 357 -18.56 -6.21 15.18
C ASN A 357 -17.97 -4.80 15.26
N TYR A 358 -17.04 -4.54 14.35
CA TYR A 358 -16.50 -3.21 14.08
C TYR A 358 -16.33 -3.06 12.56
N ASP A 359 -16.24 -1.82 12.10
CA ASP A 359 -16.14 -1.52 10.67
C ASP A 359 -14.67 -1.44 10.24
N TYR A 360 -13.85 -0.70 11.00
CA TYR A 360 -12.47 -0.40 10.62
C TYR A 360 -11.53 -0.40 11.82
N PHE A 361 -10.28 -0.80 11.56
CA PHE A 361 -9.19 -0.75 12.51
C PHE A 361 -7.91 -0.31 11.79
N PHE A 362 -7.54 0.95 11.93
CA PHE A 362 -6.42 1.56 11.21
C PHE A 362 -5.33 2.06 12.17
N PRO A 363 -4.04 1.98 11.80
CA PRO A 363 -2.96 2.58 12.59
C PRO A 363 -3.03 4.12 12.52
N THR A 364 -2.64 4.77 13.62
CA THR A 364 -2.38 6.22 13.65
C THR A 364 -0.89 6.50 13.39
N THR A 365 -0.50 7.77 13.38
CA THR A 365 0.92 8.16 13.32
C THR A 365 1.72 7.80 14.57
N ARG A 366 1.06 7.41 15.67
CA ARG A 366 1.72 7.02 16.92
C ARG A 366 1.86 5.51 17.02
N GLU A 367 2.99 5.08 17.49
CA GLU A 367 3.23 3.66 17.72
C GLU A 367 2.24 3.06 18.72
N ASN A 368 1.73 1.85 18.42
CA ASN A 368 0.77 1.11 19.24
C ASN A 368 -0.57 1.82 19.47
N GLN A 369 -0.91 2.80 18.64
CA GLN A 369 -2.17 3.53 18.69
C GLN A 369 -2.94 3.35 17.37
N TYR A 370 -4.25 3.07 17.49
CA TYR A 370 -5.11 2.75 16.35
C TYR A 370 -6.43 3.50 16.42
N PHE A 371 -7.00 3.77 15.27
CA PHE A 371 -8.41 4.06 15.13
C PHE A 371 -9.19 2.75 15.17
N PHE A 372 -10.21 2.70 15.98
CA PHE A 372 -11.18 1.62 16.07
C PHE A 372 -12.57 2.22 15.82
N LEU A 373 -13.17 1.85 14.70
CA LEU A 373 -14.47 2.37 14.29
C LEU A 373 -15.53 1.27 14.39
N ASP A 374 -16.63 1.58 15.05
CA ASP A 374 -17.86 0.80 14.97
C ASP A 374 -19.01 1.68 14.42
N GLU A 375 -20.21 1.13 14.29
CA GLU A 375 -21.37 1.82 13.69
C GLU A 375 -21.65 3.20 14.31
N THR A 376 -21.29 3.44 15.56
CA THR A 376 -21.68 4.62 16.33
C THR A 376 -20.52 5.47 16.81
N THR A 377 -19.31 4.93 16.82
CA THR A 377 -18.18 5.63 17.44
C THR A 377 -16.88 5.45 16.66
N ILE A 378 -16.04 6.47 16.74
CA ILE A 378 -14.62 6.43 16.40
C ILE A 378 -13.85 6.48 17.71
N ARG A 379 -13.11 5.42 18.02
CA ARG A 379 -12.24 5.37 19.20
C ARG A 379 -10.79 5.44 18.80
N ILE A 380 -10.01 6.14 19.59
CA ILE A 380 -8.58 6.08 19.57
C ILE A 380 -8.16 5.15 20.68
N VAL A 381 -7.58 4.02 20.29
CA VAL A 381 -7.16 2.97 21.21
C VAL A 381 -5.66 2.82 21.22
N LYS A 382 -5.10 2.52 22.38
CA LYS A 382 -3.68 2.22 22.56
C LYS A 382 -3.53 0.81 23.11
N LEU A 383 -2.66 0.01 22.48
CA LEU A 383 -2.39 -1.34 22.95
C LEU A 383 -1.78 -1.32 24.35
N SER A 384 -2.24 -2.23 25.20
CA SER A 384 -1.83 -2.39 26.60
C SER A 384 -1.62 -3.86 26.96
N GLY A 385 -0.89 -4.11 28.06
CA GLY A 385 -0.60 -5.46 28.56
C GLY A 385 0.86 -5.74 28.84
#